data_9c349286c201315a550ac74ce81bfc9a
#
_entry.id   9c349286c201315a550ac74ce81bfc9a
#
_cell.length_a   1.000
_cell.length_b   1.000
_cell.length_c   1.000
_cell.angle_alpha   90.00
_cell.angle_beta   90.00
_cell.angle_gamma   90.00
#
_symmetry.space_group_name_H-M   'P 1'
#
loop_
_entity.id
_entity.type
_entity.pdbx_description
1 polymer ?
#
loop_
_entity_poly.entity_id
_entity_poly.type
_entity_poly.pdbx_seq_one_letter_code
_entity_poly.pdbx_strand_id
1 'polypeptide(L)'
;MADDLVKFGDEATWDLICSGRSIGIFQAESPLVQSWLRRIKPRNIWEMSAVVAAVRPGVLASGYADQYVINKDDPDNIPSYGNDIIDDIFKSTNGTLLYQETLMALGSRLAWPHLEENKRLVQVDKLRKAVGKKNQQKIMEVGREFVEGCTKNGVDKELSDKLFELIKNCGRYAFNLSHAAKYARIGYETAYFKCHYPLEFFTVYL
;
A
#
# COMPACT_ATOMS: atom_id res chain seq x y z
N MET A 1 21.12 -13.50 -13.78
CA MET A 1 21.09 -13.29 -15.24
C MET A 1 19.98 -12.35 -15.71
N ALA A 2 18.71 -12.45 -15.25
CA ALA A 2 17.71 -11.44 -15.64
C ALA A 2 17.89 -10.11 -14.89
N ASP A 3 18.37 -10.13 -13.65
CA ASP A 3 18.58 -8.94 -12.82
C ASP A 3 19.64 -7.96 -13.39
N ASP A 4 20.55 -8.41 -14.23
CA ASP A 4 21.60 -7.57 -14.82
C ASP A 4 21.14 -6.84 -16.09
N LEU A 5 20.04 -7.29 -16.69
CA LEU A 5 19.50 -6.72 -17.94
C LEU A 5 18.47 -5.61 -17.68
N VAL A 6 17.72 -5.70 -16.59
CA VAL A 6 16.61 -4.76 -16.31
C VAL A 6 17.06 -3.61 -15.42
N LYS A 7 16.97 -2.39 -15.95
CA LYS A 7 17.30 -1.15 -15.21
C LYS A 7 16.02 -0.56 -14.61
N PHE A 8 15.83 -0.65 -13.30
CA PHE A 8 14.63 -0.17 -12.62
C PHE A 8 14.44 1.36 -12.63
N GLY A 9 15.44 2.13 -13.03
CA GLY A 9 15.38 3.58 -13.20
C GLY A 9 15.16 4.05 -14.64
N ASP A 10 14.78 3.15 -15.57
CA ASP A 10 14.62 3.48 -16.99
C ASP A 10 13.37 4.34 -17.23
N GLU A 11 13.57 5.60 -17.65
CA GLU A 11 12.47 6.56 -17.85
C GLU A 11 11.51 6.12 -18.98
N ALA A 12 12.04 5.58 -20.09
CA ALA A 12 11.21 5.15 -21.21
C ALA A 12 10.23 4.03 -20.79
N THR A 13 10.67 3.11 -19.93
CA THR A 13 9.81 2.06 -19.36
C THR A 13 8.72 2.67 -18.47
N TRP A 14 9.07 3.62 -17.60
CA TRP A 14 8.07 4.30 -16.77
C TRP A 14 7.09 5.12 -17.60
N ASP A 15 7.54 5.78 -18.67
CA ASP A 15 6.65 6.49 -19.60
C ASP A 15 5.67 5.54 -20.29
N LEU A 16 6.14 4.36 -20.72
CA LEU A 16 5.27 3.33 -21.27
C LEU A 16 4.19 2.91 -20.27
N ILE A 17 4.58 2.62 -19.03
CA ILE A 17 3.65 2.26 -17.95
C ILE A 17 2.64 3.38 -17.70
N CYS A 18 3.09 4.61 -17.53
CA CYS A 18 2.25 5.78 -17.25
C CYS A 18 1.29 6.11 -18.41
N SER A 19 1.66 5.78 -19.64
CA SER A 19 0.79 5.95 -20.80
C SER A 19 -0.45 5.05 -20.77
N GLY A 20 -0.45 3.99 -19.95
CA GLY A 20 -1.50 2.97 -19.91
C GLY A 20 -1.54 2.05 -21.12
N ARG A 21 -0.51 2.07 -22.01
CA ARG A 21 -0.37 1.13 -23.13
C ARG A 21 0.21 -0.21 -22.64
N SER A 22 -0.52 -0.85 -21.74
CA SER A 22 -0.01 -1.94 -20.91
C SER A 22 -0.47 -3.35 -21.32
N ILE A 23 -0.93 -3.54 -22.56
CA ILE A 23 -1.17 -4.88 -23.13
C ILE A 23 0.13 -5.68 -23.08
N GLY A 24 0.09 -6.91 -22.58
CA GLY A 24 1.24 -7.78 -22.34
C GLY A 24 2.02 -7.47 -21.05
N ILE A 25 1.75 -6.35 -20.38
CA ILE A 25 2.40 -6.04 -19.10
C ILE A 25 1.68 -6.80 -17.98
N PHE A 26 2.44 -7.57 -17.23
CA PHE A 26 1.93 -8.42 -16.16
C PHE A 26 1.03 -7.64 -15.17
N GLN A 27 -0.17 -8.17 -14.93
CA GLN A 27 -1.20 -7.60 -14.04
C GLN A 27 -1.67 -6.18 -14.39
N ALA A 28 -1.41 -5.68 -15.61
CA ALA A 28 -1.69 -4.30 -15.99
C ALA A 28 -2.58 -4.14 -17.23
N GLU A 29 -3.09 -5.22 -17.80
CA GLU A 29 -3.77 -5.21 -19.10
C GLU A 29 -5.22 -4.74 -19.06
N SER A 30 -5.91 -4.85 -17.92
CA SER A 30 -7.33 -4.49 -17.87
C SER A 30 -7.55 -2.99 -18.09
N PRO A 31 -8.65 -2.59 -18.76
CA PRO A 31 -8.96 -1.16 -18.96
C PRO A 31 -9.00 -0.35 -17.68
N LEU A 32 -9.42 -0.99 -16.58
CA LEU A 32 -9.42 -0.37 -15.26
C LEU A 32 -8.00 -0.05 -14.79
N VAL A 33 -7.09 -1.02 -14.83
CA VAL A 33 -5.69 -0.79 -14.43
C VAL A 33 -5.02 0.22 -15.35
N GLN A 34 -5.25 0.17 -16.66
CA GLN A 34 -4.75 1.15 -17.62
C GLN A 34 -5.17 2.58 -17.26
N SER A 35 -6.42 2.78 -16.87
CA SER A 35 -6.90 4.11 -16.44
C SER A 35 -6.20 4.60 -15.18
N TRP A 36 -5.95 3.70 -14.22
CA TRP A 36 -5.26 4.04 -12.97
C TRP A 36 -3.76 4.25 -13.13
N LEU A 37 -3.10 3.55 -14.06
CA LEU A 37 -1.71 3.83 -14.43
C LEU A 37 -1.55 5.26 -14.95
N ARG A 38 -2.50 5.73 -15.76
CA ARG A 38 -2.50 7.13 -16.25
C ARG A 38 -2.78 8.15 -15.16
N ARG A 39 -3.49 7.76 -14.09
CA ARG A 39 -3.79 8.65 -12.94
C ARG A 39 -2.67 8.65 -11.92
N ILE A 40 -2.21 7.48 -11.48
CA ILE A 40 -1.16 7.34 -10.46
C ILE A 40 0.21 7.75 -11.02
N LYS A 41 0.47 7.49 -12.31
CA LYS A 41 1.74 7.78 -13.01
C LYS A 41 2.97 7.28 -12.21
N PRO A 42 3.09 5.97 -11.95
CA PRO A 42 4.16 5.45 -11.13
C PRO A 42 5.53 5.68 -11.77
N ARG A 43 6.53 6.09 -10.96
CA ARG A 43 7.92 6.34 -11.38
C ARG A 43 8.94 5.49 -10.64
N ASN A 44 8.47 4.61 -9.79
CA ASN A 44 9.30 3.64 -9.06
C ASN A 44 8.46 2.41 -8.64
N ILE A 45 9.17 1.38 -8.18
CA ILE A 45 8.53 0.11 -7.79
C ILE A 45 7.53 0.28 -6.63
N TRP A 46 7.76 1.21 -5.70
CA TRP A 46 6.85 1.44 -4.58
C TRP A 46 5.54 2.06 -5.04
N GLU A 47 5.58 3.01 -5.96
CA GLU A 47 4.38 3.59 -6.57
C GLU A 47 3.65 2.58 -7.47
N MET A 48 4.38 1.73 -8.19
CA MET A 48 3.76 0.62 -8.94
C MET A 48 3.14 -0.40 -7.98
N SER A 49 3.73 -0.63 -6.80
CA SER A 49 3.13 -1.47 -5.74
C SER A 49 1.82 -0.86 -5.23
N ALA A 50 1.74 0.48 -5.16
CA ALA A 50 0.49 1.15 -4.80
C ALA A 50 -0.59 0.94 -5.87
N VAL A 51 -0.26 0.89 -7.17
CA VAL A 51 -1.23 0.50 -8.22
C VAL A 51 -1.78 -0.89 -7.94
N VAL A 52 -0.91 -1.89 -7.67
CA VAL A 52 -1.32 -3.27 -7.36
C VAL A 52 -2.22 -3.33 -6.12
N ALA A 53 -1.90 -2.55 -5.09
CA ALA A 53 -2.65 -2.52 -3.84
C ALA A 53 -3.98 -1.77 -3.94
N ALA A 54 -4.03 -0.65 -4.67
CA ALA A 54 -5.16 0.28 -4.70
C ALA A 54 -6.20 -0.08 -5.77
N VAL A 55 -5.80 -0.64 -6.92
CA VAL A 55 -6.71 -0.88 -8.05
C VAL A 55 -7.47 -2.20 -7.85
N ARG A 56 -8.33 -2.23 -6.84
CA ARG A 56 -9.19 -3.37 -6.50
C ARG A 56 -10.58 -2.86 -6.11
N PRO A 57 -11.66 -3.59 -6.45
CA PRO A 57 -13.04 -3.10 -6.30
C PRO A 57 -13.35 -2.51 -4.91
N GLY A 58 -12.91 -3.16 -3.84
CA GLY A 58 -13.18 -2.70 -2.48
C GLY A 58 -12.43 -1.42 -2.09
N VAL A 59 -11.19 -1.25 -2.56
CA VAL A 59 -10.37 -0.04 -2.31
C VAL A 59 -10.91 1.13 -3.15
N LEU A 60 -11.27 0.86 -4.41
CA LEU A 60 -11.85 1.87 -5.30
C LEU A 60 -13.19 2.38 -4.75
N ALA A 61 -14.05 1.49 -4.28
CA ALA A 61 -15.34 1.87 -3.68
C ALA A 61 -15.19 2.68 -2.38
N SER A 62 -14.06 2.60 -1.68
CA SER A 62 -13.81 3.35 -0.45
C SER A 62 -13.21 4.75 -0.68
N GLY A 63 -12.80 5.10 -1.91
CA GLY A 63 -12.15 6.37 -2.23
C GLY A 63 -10.66 6.47 -1.87
N TYR A 64 -10.07 5.44 -1.25
CA TYR A 64 -8.66 5.49 -0.82
C TYR A 64 -7.66 5.55 -1.97
N ALA A 65 -8.00 4.97 -3.12
CA ALA A 65 -7.18 5.08 -4.31
C ALA A 65 -7.15 6.51 -4.85
N ASP A 66 -8.30 7.20 -4.84
CA ASP A 66 -8.40 8.61 -5.22
C ASP A 66 -7.60 9.49 -4.25
N GLN A 67 -7.72 9.23 -2.94
CA GLN A 67 -6.96 9.97 -1.92
C GLN A 67 -5.45 9.78 -2.10
N TYR A 68 -4.99 8.57 -2.44
CA TYR A 68 -3.57 8.32 -2.74
C TYR A 68 -3.07 9.20 -3.90
N VAL A 69 -3.85 9.35 -4.98
CA VAL A 69 -3.49 10.19 -6.12
C VAL A 69 -3.45 11.67 -5.72
N ILE A 70 -4.49 12.15 -5.03
CA ILE A 70 -4.56 13.54 -4.56
C ILE A 70 -3.32 13.87 -3.71
N ASN A 71 -3.02 13.03 -2.74
CA ASN A 71 -1.89 13.25 -1.83
C ASN A 71 -0.53 13.13 -2.55
N LYS A 72 -0.44 12.28 -3.59
CA LYS A 72 0.78 12.16 -4.40
C LYS A 72 1.02 13.40 -5.25
N ASP A 73 -0.04 13.96 -5.84
CA ASP A 73 0.04 15.13 -6.70
C ASP A 73 0.28 16.43 -5.90
N ASP A 74 -0.11 16.44 -4.62
CA ASP A 74 0.09 17.57 -3.70
C ASP A 74 0.62 17.07 -2.34
N PRO A 75 1.93 16.75 -2.25
CA PRO A 75 2.53 16.23 -1.02
C PRO A 75 2.49 17.21 0.16
N ASP A 76 2.44 18.51 -0.09
CA ASP A 76 2.36 19.53 0.97
C ASP A 76 0.98 19.53 1.66
N ASN A 77 -0.02 18.95 1.03
CA ASN A 77 -1.39 18.86 1.54
C ASN A 77 -1.69 17.48 2.20
N ILE A 78 -0.69 16.62 2.37
CA ILE A 78 -0.87 15.37 3.10
C ILE A 78 -1.20 15.71 4.55
N PRO A 79 -2.37 15.29 5.08
CA PRO A 79 -2.76 15.63 6.44
C PRO A 79 -1.76 15.08 7.46
N SER A 80 -1.18 15.95 8.29
CA SER A 80 -0.45 15.51 9.47
C SER A 80 -1.44 15.07 10.56
N TYR A 81 -1.08 13.99 11.23
CA TYR A 81 -1.80 13.52 12.42
C TYR A 81 -1.36 14.27 13.71
N GLY A 82 -0.38 15.19 13.61
CA GLY A 82 0.20 15.86 14.76
C GLY A 82 1.04 14.94 15.65
N ASN A 83 1.54 13.84 15.08
CA ASN A 83 2.39 12.87 15.77
C ASN A 83 3.44 12.32 14.79
N ASP A 84 4.71 12.60 15.05
CA ASP A 84 5.83 12.28 14.16
C ASP A 84 5.92 10.78 13.82
N ILE A 85 5.57 9.89 14.77
CA ILE A 85 5.61 8.44 14.54
C ILE A 85 4.53 8.04 13.53
N ILE A 86 3.34 8.62 13.64
CA ILE A 86 2.22 8.33 12.73
C ILE A 86 2.53 8.88 11.35
N ASP A 87 2.98 10.12 11.28
CA ASP A 87 3.32 10.78 10.02
C ASP A 87 4.45 10.03 9.28
N ASP A 88 5.48 9.56 10.02
CA ASP A 88 6.54 8.72 9.47
C ASP A 88 6.01 7.37 8.92
N ILE A 89 5.09 6.72 9.62
CA ILE A 89 4.48 5.45 9.17
C ILE A 89 3.71 5.65 7.86
N PHE A 90 2.97 6.74 7.71
CA PHE A 90 2.18 7.02 6.53
C PHE A 90 2.94 7.66 5.38
N LYS A 91 4.17 8.13 5.60
CA LYS A 91 4.98 8.83 4.60
C LYS A 91 5.15 8.02 3.30
N SER A 92 5.40 6.72 3.40
CA SER A 92 5.62 5.84 2.24
C SER A 92 4.36 5.56 1.41
N THR A 93 3.18 5.89 1.94
CA THR A 93 1.88 5.65 1.31
C THR A 93 1.07 6.93 1.09
N ASN A 94 1.75 8.08 1.06
CA ASN A 94 1.13 9.40 0.87
C ASN A 94 -0.08 9.59 1.79
N GLY A 95 0.07 9.26 3.08
CA GLY A 95 -1.00 9.45 4.08
C GLY A 95 -2.14 8.44 4.02
N THR A 96 -2.06 7.37 3.20
CA THR A 96 -3.15 6.39 3.05
C THR A 96 -2.81 5.02 3.62
N LEU A 97 -3.81 4.28 4.13
CA LEU A 97 -3.65 2.94 4.67
C LEU A 97 -3.86 1.90 3.55
N LEU A 98 -2.83 1.66 2.73
CA LEU A 98 -2.87 0.69 1.64
C LEU A 98 -2.41 -0.71 2.05
N TYR A 99 -1.49 -0.82 3.01
CA TYR A 99 -0.80 -2.07 3.32
C TYR A 99 -1.08 -2.58 4.73
N GLN A 100 -1.07 -3.92 4.86
CA GLN A 100 -1.16 -4.59 6.15
C GLN A 100 0.03 -4.22 7.06
N GLU A 101 1.19 -4.01 6.46
CA GLU A 101 2.41 -3.62 7.15
C GLU A 101 2.28 -2.22 7.78
N THR A 102 1.56 -1.29 7.14
CA THR A 102 1.24 0.02 7.74
C THR A 102 0.38 -0.15 9.00
N LEU A 103 -0.65 -0.98 8.95
CA LEU A 103 -1.48 -1.32 10.10
C LEU A 103 -0.64 -1.98 11.22
N MET A 104 0.23 -2.92 10.85
CA MET A 104 1.12 -3.59 11.81
C MET A 104 2.13 -2.61 12.44
N ALA A 105 2.64 -1.65 11.67
CA ALA A 105 3.53 -0.61 12.17
C ALA A 105 2.84 0.30 13.19
N LEU A 106 1.58 0.71 12.94
CA LEU A 106 0.77 1.47 13.91
C LEU A 106 0.64 0.70 15.23
N GLY A 107 0.27 -0.58 15.18
CA GLY A 107 0.18 -1.41 16.40
C GLY A 107 1.52 -1.54 17.11
N SER A 108 2.57 -1.84 16.37
CA SER A 108 3.92 -2.09 16.91
C SER A 108 4.55 -0.85 17.54
N ARG A 109 4.43 0.33 16.90
CA ARG A 109 5.13 1.55 17.30
C ARG A 109 4.32 2.43 18.27
N LEU A 110 2.97 2.32 18.25
CA LEU A 110 2.09 3.15 19.07
C LEU A 110 1.45 2.39 20.23
N ALA A 111 0.83 1.24 19.94
CA ALA A 111 0.08 0.51 20.97
C ALA A 111 0.95 -0.37 21.85
N TRP A 112 1.91 -1.09 21.25
CA TRP A 112 2.69 -2.11 21.97
C TRP A 112 4.22 -1.98 21.87
N PRO A 113 4.82 -0.76 21.88
CA PRO A 113 6.26 -0.59 21.75
C PRO A 113 7.04 -1.18 22.95
N HIS A 114 6.38 -1.29 24.11
CA HIS A 114 6.94 -1.81 25.37
C HIS A 114 7.03 -3.32 25.43
N LEU A 115 6.37 -4.04 24.51
CA LEU A 115 6.43 -5.49 24.48
C LEU A 115 7.72 -6.00 23.83
N GLU A 116 8.21 -7.13 24.30
CA GLU A 116 9.25 -7.91 23.60
C GLU A 116 8.79 -8.24 22.19
N GLU A 117 9.73 -8.32 21.25
CA GLU A 117 9.46 -8.44 19.81
C GLU A 117 8.46 -9.56 19.48
N ASN A 118 8.68 -10.77 19.99
CA ASN A 118 7.80 -11.91 19.73
C ASN A 118 6.35 -11.67 20.23
N LYS A 119 6.19 -11.10 21.43
CA LYS A 119 4.89 -10.78 22.01
C LYS A 119 4.21 -9.66 21.22
N ARG A 120 4.96 -8.65 20.80
CA ARG A 120 4.51 -7.55 19.98
C ARG A 120 4.00 -8.03 18.62
N LEU A 121 4.76 -8.90 17.94
CA LEU A 121 4.34 -9.50 16.67
C LEU A 121 3.03 -10.29 16.79
N VAL A 122 2.83 -11.02 17.87
CA VAL A 122 1.57 -11.74 18.16
C VAL A 122 0.39 -10.77 18.30
N GLN A 123 0.57 -9.64 19.01
CA GLN A 123 -0.49 -8.65 19.18
C GLN A 123 -0.85 -7.93 17.89
N VAL A 124 0.16 -7.51 17.09
CA VAL A 124 -0.12 -6.85 15.80
C VAL A 124 -0.76 -7.83 14.80
N ASP A 125 -0.40 -9.11 14.82
CA ASP A 125 -1.05 -10.12 13.97
C ASP A 125 -2.50 -10.41 14.43
N LYS A 126 -2.76 -10.39 15.75
CA LYS A 126 -4.12 -10.44 16.32
C LYS A 126 -4.98 -9.29 15.79
N LEU A 127 -4.44 -8.05 15.80
CA LEU A 127 -5.11 -6.87 15.25
C LEU A 127 -5.42 -7.06 13.76
N ARG A 128 -4.41 -7.39 12.96
CA ARG A 128 -4.55 -7.62 11.52
C ARG A 128 -5.60 -8.69 11.20
N LYS A 129 -5.56 -9.82 11.91
CA LYS A 129 -6.53 -10.93 11.73
C LYS A 129 -7.95 -10.54 12.15
N ALA A 130 -8.11 -9.78 13.23
CA ALA A 130 -9.42 -9.33 13.70
C ALA A 130 -10.09 -8.44 12.65
N VAL A 131 -9.37 -7.44 12.15
CA VAL A 131 -9.88 -6.52 11.12
C VAL A 131 -10.19 -7.24 9.81
N GLY A 132 -9.35 -8.19 9.39
CA GLY A 132 -9.55 -8.95 8.13
C GLY A 132 -10.75 -9.91 8.16
N LYS A 133 -11.15 -10.43 9.33
CA LYS A 133 -12.17 -11.48 9.46
C LYS A 133 -13.61 -10.99 9.67
N LYS A 134 -13.89 -9.69 9.65
CA LYS A 134 -15.23 -9.10 9.87
C LYS A 134 -15.94 -9.52 11.18
N ASN A 135 -15.21 -10.03 12.17
CA ASN A 135 -15.79 -10.42 13.45
C ASN A 135 -15.88 -9.19 14.36
N GLN A 136 -17.06 -8.58 14.44
CA GLN A 136 -17.31 -7.35 15.18
C GLN A 136 -16.85 -7.44 16.64
N GLN A 137 -17.10 -8.56 17.30
CA GLN A 137 -16.76 -8.75 18.71
C GLN A 137 -15.24 -8.73 18.94
N LYS A 138 -14.50 -9.45 18.07
CA LYS A 138 -13.02 -9.45 18.10
C LYS A 138 -12.42 -8.11 17.70
N ILE A 139 -13.02 -7.42 16.73
CA ILE A 139 -12.60 -6.07 16.35
C ILE A 139 -12.72 -5.11 17.53
N MET A 140 -13.85 -5.14 18.24
CA MET A 140 -14.08 -4.27 19.40
C MET A 140 -13.14 -4.58 20.58
N GLU A 141 -12.86 -5.87 20.83
CA GLU A 141 -11.91 -6.30 21.86
C GLU A 141 -10.49 -5.79 21.57
N VAL A 142 -9.97 -6.10 20.38
CA VAL A 142 -8.62 -5.71 19.98
C VAL A 142 -8.49 -4.20 19.80
N GLY A 143 -9.59 -3.55 19.39
CA GLY A 143 -9.66 -2.09 19.30
C GLY A 143 -9.47 -1.39 20.63
N ARG A 144 -10.11 -1.90 21.68
CA ARG A 144 -9.89 -1.39 23.05
C ARG A 144 -8.43 -1.57 23.48
N GLU A 145 -7.87 -2.76 23.28
CA GLU A 145 -6.46 -3.02 23.59
C GLU A 145 -5.51 -2.07 22.82
N PHE A 146 -5.82 -1.79 21.54
CA PHE A 146 -5.04 -0.86 20.72
C PHE A 146 -5.12 0.58 21.25
N VAL A 147 -6.32 1.11 21.48
CA VAL A 147 -6.54 2.48 21.98
C VAL A 147 -5.92 2.66 23.36
N GLU A 148 -6.12 1.71 24.29
CA GLU A 148 -5.50 1.73 25.62
C GLU A 148 -3.97 1.71 25.52
N GLY A 149 -3.40 0.89 24.62
CA GLY A 149 -1.98 0.82 24.39
C GLY A 149 -1.42 2.14 23.87
N CYS A 150 -2.03 2.73 22.86
CA CYS A 150 -1.66 4.04 22.31
C CYS A 150 -1.68 5.13 23.40
N THR A 151 -2.78 5.20 24.16
CA THR A 151 -2.94 6.20 25.24
C THR A 151 -1.90 6.04 26.34
N LYS A 152 -1.58 4.81 26.75
CA LYS A 152 -0.51 4.52 27.72
C LYS A 152 0.87 4.96 27.24
N ASN A 153 1.07 5.00 25.92
CA ASN A 153 2.32 5.45 25.30
C ASN A 153 2.29 6.93 24.88
N GLY A 154 1.36 7.71 25.42
CA GLY A 154 1.33 9.17 25.26
C GLY A 154 0.64 9.67 23.99
N VAL A 155 -0.03 8.80 23.22
CA VAL A 155 -0.86 9.23 22.09
C VAL A 155 -2.21 9.73 22.66
N ASP A 156 -2.66 10.90 22.20
CA ASP A 156 -3.95 11.44 22.58
C ASP A 156 -5.08 10.44 22.33
N LYS A 157 -6.08 10.42 23.24
CA LYS A 157 -7.16 9.44 23.17
C LYS A 157 -8.02 9.62 21.93
N GLU A 158 -8.36 10.85 21.58
CA GLU A 158 -9.20 11.15 20.41
C GLU A 158 -8.48 10.74 19.12
N LEU A 159 -7.15 11.00 19.04
CA LEU A 159 -6.33 10.54 17.93
C LEU A 159 -6.25 9.01 17.88
N SER A 160 -6.11 8.34 19.02
CA SER A 160 -6.06 6.87 19.10
C SER A 160 -7.39 6.24 18.63
N ASP A 161 -8.52 6.83 18.99
CA ASP A 161 -9.86 6.42 18.55
C ASP A 161 -10.01 6.63 17.02
N LYS A 162 -9.57 7.78 16.47
CA LYS A 162 -9.59 8.07 15.04
C LYS A 162 -8.72 7.08 14.25
N LEU A 163 -7.54 6.76 14.75
CA LEU A 163 -6.65 5.76 14.12
C LEU A 163 -7.29 4.38 14.11
N PHE A 164 -7.95 3.98 15.20
CA PHE A 164 -8.63 2.69 15.24
C PHE A 164 -9.82 2.64 14.27
N GLU A 165 -10.61 3.70 14.15
CA GLU A 165 -11.66 3.78 13.13
C GLU A 165 -11.09 3.70 11.71
N LEU A 166 -9.97 4.35 11.43
CA LEU A 166 -9.25 4.22 10.16
C LEU A 166 -8.84 2.77 9.91
N ILE A 167 -8.21 2.12 10.90
CA ILE A 167 -7.81 0.70 10.82
C ILE A 167 -9.02 -0.19 10.57
N LYS A 168 -10.12 0.02 11.26
CA LYS A 168 -11.36 -0.77 11.12
C LYS A 168 -11.96 -0.65 9.72
N ASN A 169 -11.95 0.55 9.15
CA ASN A 169 -12.54 0.83 7.85
C ASN A 169 -11.65 0.39 6.67
N CYS A 170 -10.34 0.64 6.78
CA CYS A 170 -9.38 0.38 5.71
C CYS A 170 -8.73 -1.00 5.82
N GLY A 171 -8.49 -1.48 7.03
CA GLY A 171 -7.63 -2.65 7.27
C GLY A 171 -8.13 -3.95 6.63
N ARG A 172 -9.44 -4.10 6.40
CA ARG A 172 -10.00 -5.23 5.64
C ARG A 172 -9.60 -5.22 4.16
N TYR A 173 -9.21 -4.07 3.63
CA TYR A 173 -8.78 -3.89 2.25
C TYR A 173 -7.26 -3.76 2.13
N ALA A 174 -6.55 -3.64 3.27
CA ALA A 174 -5.10 -3.53 3.29
C ALA A 174 -4.45 -4.74 2.61
N PHE A 175 -3.50 -4.46 1.73
CA PHE A 175 -2.84 -5.47 0.92
C PHE A 175 -1.49 -5.86 1.52
N ASN A 176 -0.99 -7.06 1.23
CA ASN A 176 0.35 -7.44 1.64
C ASN A 176 1.38 -6.70 0.78
N LEU A 177 2.26 -5.92 1.41
CA LEU A 177 3.26 -5.10 0.73
C LEU A 177 4.28 -5.96 -0.05
N SER A 178 4.77 -7.05 0.55
CA SER A 178 5.74 -7.93 -0.10
C SER A 178 5.18 -8.54 -1.38
N HIS A 179 3.90 -8.93 -1.37
CA HIS A 179 3.20 -9.42 -2.55
C HIS A 179 3.06 -8.32 -3.61
N ALA A 180 2.61 -7.12 -3.21
CA ALA A 180 2.46 -5.98 -4.11
C ALA A 180 3.79 -5.60 -4.77
N ALA A 181 4.88 -5.54 -3.99
CA ALA A 181 6.21 -5.21 -4.48
C ALA A 181 6.75 -6.25 -5.49
N LYS A 182 6.52 -7.54 -5.21
CA LYS A 182 6.90 -8.60 -6.15
C LYS A 182 6.14 -8.51 -7.47
N TYR A 183 4.85 -8.26 -7.42
CA TYR A 183 4.01 -8.11 -8.62
C TYR A 183 4.36 -6.83 -9.40
N ALA A 184 4.62 -5.73 -8.70
CA ALA A 184 5.08 -4.48 -9.30
C ALA A 184 6.41 -4.66 -10.04
N ARG A 185 7.33 -5.43 -9.43
CA ARG A 185 8.62 -5.78 -10.05
C ARG A 185 8.42 -6.56 -11.35
N ILE A 186 7.62 -7.63 -11.34
CA ILE A 186 7.33 -8.42 -12.55
C ILE A 186 6.63 -7.55 -13.60
N GLY A 187 5.68 -6.71 -13.20
CA GLY A 187 5.04 -5.75 -14.09
C GLY A 187 6.03 -4.79 -14.76
N TYR A 188 6.98 -4.26 -13.99
CA TYR A 188 8.03 -3.42 -14.54
C TYR A 188 8.96 -4.18 -15.49
N GLU A 189 9.40 -5.39 -15.12
CA GLU A 189 10.28 -6.23 -15.96
C GLU A 189 9.61 -6.53 -17.31
N THR A 190 8.33 -6.91 -17.31
CA THR A 190 7.57 -7.14 -18.55
C THR A 190 7.40 -5.85 -19.36
N ALA A 191 7.21 -4.70 -18.73
CA ALA A 191 7.17 -3.40 -19.40
C ALA A 191 8.51 -3.02 -20.00
N TYR A 192 9.61 -3.31 -19.31
CA TYR A 192 10.97 -3.07 -19.80
C TYR A 192 11.26 -3.87 -21.08
N PHE A 193 10.96 -5.17 -21.08
CA PHE A 193 11.12 -5.99 -22.28
C PHE A 193 10.22 -5.53 -23.42
N LYS A 194 8.98 -5.18 -23.13
CA LYS A 194 8.07 -4.62 -24.14
C LYS A 194 8.59 -3.30 -24.71
N CYS A 195 9.22 -2.44 -23.91
CA CYS A 195 9.76 -1.15 -24.32
C CYS A 195 10.99 -1.28 -25.21
N HIS A 196 11.94 -2.12 -24.79
CA HIS A 196 13.27 -2.20 -25.41
C HIS A 196 13.44 -3.35 -26.41
N TYR A 197 12.60 -4.40 -26.31
CA TYR A 197 12.65 -5.60 -27.14
C TYR A 197 11.25 -5.97 -27.64
N PRO A 198 10.53 -5.04 -28.31
CA PRO A 198 9.11 -5.25 -28.66
C PRO A 198 8.89 -6.42 -29.60
N LEU A 199 9.80 -6.70 -30.52
CA LEU A 199 9.65 -7.81 -31.46
C LEU A 199 9.72 -9.15 -30.73
N GLU A 200 10.76 -9.36 -29.93
CA GLU A 200 10.96 -10.55 -29.13
C GLU A 200 9.84 -10.72 -28.11
N PHE A 201 9.47 -9.63 -27.45
CA PHE A 201 8.40 -9.62 -26.45
C PHE A 201 7.07 -10.12 -27.06
N PHE A 202 6.63 -9.56 -28.17
CA PHE A 202 5.37 -9.96 -28.79
C PHE A 202 5.45 -11.33 -29.49
N THR A 203 6.62 -11.77 -29.94
CA THR A 203 6.81 -13.12 -30.46
C THR A 203 6.57 -14.19 -29.40
N VAL A 204 6.93 -13.90 -28.14
CA VAL A 204 6.72 -14.82 -27.01
C VAL A 204 5.32 -14.69 -26.42
N TYR A 205 4.74 -13.48 -26.46
CA TYR A 205 3.43 -13.18 -25.87
C TYR A 205 2.26 -13.74 -26.72
N LEU A 206 2.37 -13.76 -28.05
CA LEU A 206 1.35 -14.26 -29.00
C LEU A 206 1.47 -15.77 -29.22
#